data_9b8eb76cb475d72fa498f7f96d09dea6
#
_entry.id   9b8eb76cb475d72fa498f7f96d09dea6
#
_cell.length_a   1.000
_cell.length_b   1.000
_cell.length_c   1.000
_cell.angle_alpha   90.00
_cell.angle_beta   90.00
_cell.angle_gamma   90.00
#
_symmetry.space_group_name_H-M   'P 1'
#
loop_
_entity.id
_entity.type
_entity.pdbx_description
1 polymer ?
#
loop_
_entity_poly.entity_id
_entity_poly.type
_entity_poly.pdbx_seq_one_letter_code
_entity_poly.pdbx_strand_id
1 'polypeptide(L)'
;MAAAADPEIEVVLALRGGYGLTRLLPVLDFSQLAASGKLFVGHSDFTAFQMALLAQAGASSFAGPMLCDDFTRASASQSTLDDFWSCVSAQAHVVQIAPTGNPAIDVCGTLWGGNLTMLTHLVGTRYLPAIAGGILFVEDVNEHPYRVERMLLQLLHAGVLGRQQALLLGDFSNYRLGEYDNGYDYAAMLGYLRAHCPIPVITGLPFGHITDKATLAVGARARLTVNDQQCRLAMSHXXXXXXXXXXXXXXXXXXXXXXXXXXXXXX
;
A
#
# COMPACT_ATOMS: atom_id res chain seq x y z
N MET A 1 -18.42 5.24 8.13
CA MET A 1 -19.68 4.45 8.07
C MET A 1 -20.73 5.10 7.17
N ALA A 2 -20.95 6.42 7.25
CA ALA A 2 -21.98 7.07 6.42
C ALA A 2 -21.73 6.88 4.92
N ALA A 3 -20.49 7.11 4.47
CA ALA A 3 -20.16 6.93 3.04
C ALA A 3 -20.38 5.49 2.57
N ALA A 4 -20.15 4.53 3.44
CA ALA A 4 -20.35 3.13 3.07
C ALA A 4 -21.82 2.78 2.90
N ALA A 5 -22.70 3.52 3.59
CA ALA A 5 -24.14 3.28 3.52
C ALA A 5 -24.82 4.03 2.36
N ASP A 6 -24.12 4.97 1.74
CA ASP A 6 -24.70 5.83 0.70
C ASP A 6 -24.60 5.15 -0.66
N PRO A 7 -25.73 4.83 -1.30
CA PRO A 7 -25.69 4.09 -2.56
C PRO A 7 -25.13 4.90 -3.74
N GLU A 8 -24.99 6.23 -3.59
CA GLU A 8 -24.42 7.03 -4.66
C GLU A 8 -22.91 7.09 -4.63
N ILE A 9 -22.28 6.57 -3.57
CA ILE A 9 -20.83 6.57 -3.43
C ILE A 9 -20.27 5.23 -3.88
N GLU A 10 -19.27 5.29 -4.76
CA GLU A 10 -18.60 4.08 -5.22
C GLU A 10 -17.19 3.95 -4.64
N VAL A 11 -16.51 5.09 -4.47
CA VAL A 11 -15.12 5.12 -4.02
C VAL A 11 -15.02 6.00 -2.79
N VAL A 12 -14.32 5.49 -1.77
CA VAL A 12 -14.06 6.23 -0.54
C VAL A 12 -12.55 6.48 -0.47
N LEU A 13 -12.17 7.72 -0.67
CA LEU A 13 -10.75 8.12 -0.62
C LEU A 13 -10.41 8.64 0.76
N ALA A 14 -9.29 8.20 1.30
CA ALA A 14 -8.77 8.80 2.51
C ALA A 14 -8.41 10.26 2.23
N LEU A 15 -8.83 11.15 3.13
CA LEU A 15 -8.51 12.57 2.97
C LEU A 15 -7.00 12.78 3.04
N ARG A 16 -6.39 12.21 4.06
CA ARG A 16 -4.94 12.21 4.30
C ARG A 16 -4.63 11.14 5.33
N GLY A 17 -3.36 10.85 5.50
CA GLY A 17 -2.92 10.04 6.62
C GLY A 17 -3.00 10.84 7.91
N GLY A 18 -2.74 10.21 9.01
CA GLY A 18 -2.75 10.93 10.27
C GLY A 18 -2.90 10.02 11.46
N TYR A 19 -2.35 10.48 12.55
CA TYR A 19 -2.37 9.73 13.82
C TYR A 19 -3.79 9.52 14.29
N GLY A 20 -4.01 8.49 15.04
CA GLY A 20 -5.28 8.25 15.68
C GLY A 20 -6.24 7.36 14.94
N LEU A 21 -5.89 6.94 13.73
CA LEU A 21 -6.76 6.03 12.99
C LEU A 21 -6.99 4.73 13.76
N THR A 22 -5.99 4.26 14.49
CA THR A 22 -6.13 3.04 15.27
C THR A 22 -7.15 3.15 16.38
N ARG A 23 -7.46 4.37 16.83
CA ARG A 23 -8.55 4.57 17.81
C ARG A 23 -9.90 4.15 17.25
N LEU A 24 -10.05 4.21 15.93
CA LEU A 24 -11.33 3.89 15.29
C LEU A 24 -11.53 2.40 15.06
N LEU A 25 -10.45 1.61 15.03
CA LEU A 25 -10.56 0.20 14.67
C LEU A 25 -11.58 -0.56 15.52
N PRO A 26 -11.63 -0.37 16.85
CA PRO A 26 -12.60 -1.14 17.65
C PRO A 26 -14.06 -0.76 17.41
N VAL A 27 -14.32 0.42 16.84
CA VAL A 27 -15.71 0.89 16.66
C VAL A 27 -16.20 0.80 15.22
N LEU A 28 -15.33 0.43 14.27
CA LEU A 28 -15.74 0.26 12.88
C LEU A 28 -16.35 -1.13 12.68
N ASP A 29 -17.42 -1.17 11.90
CA ASP A 29 -18.05 -2.43 11.51
C ASP A 29 -17.48 -2.88 10.17
N PHE A 30 -16.45 -3.72 10.22
CA PHE A 30 -15.75 -4.15 9.00
C PHE A 30 -16.62 -5.06 8.13
N SER A 31 -17.54 -5.80 8.71
CA SER A 31 -18.46 -6.60 7.91
C SER A 31 -19.37 -5.71 7.06
N GLN A 32 -19.87 -4.63 7.66
CA GLN A 32 -20.71 -3.68 6.92
C GLN A 32 -19.88 -2.96 5.85
N LEU A 33 -18.65 -2.57 6.18
CA LEU A 33 -17.80 -1.91 5.21
C LEU A 33 -17.49 -2.82 4.01
N ALA A 34 -17.18 -4.09 4.29
CA ALA A 34 -16.93 -5.06 3.22
C ALA A 34 -18.17 -5.29 2.37
N ALA A 35 -19.33 -5.42 3.03
CA ALA A 35 -20.59 -5.68 2.32
C ALA A 35 -21.04 -4.50 1.46
N SER A 36 -20.52 -3.30 1.74
CA SER A 36 -20.92 -2.10 0.99
C SER A 36 -20.50 -2.15 -0.48
N GLY A 37 -19.49 -2.94 -0.81
CA GLY A 37 -18.98 -3.00 -2.18
C GLY A 37 -18.19 -1.79 -2.62
N LYS A 38 -17.91 -0.86 -1.69
CA LYS A 38 -17.16 0.35 -2.02
C LYS A 38 -15.69 0.05 -2.20
N LEU A 39 -15.02 0.87 -3.02
CA LEU A 39 -13.57 0.83 -3.16
C LEU A 39 -12.96 1.79 -2.14
N PHE A 40 -12.16 1.27 -1.23
CA PHE A 40 -11.48 2.08 -0.21
C PHE A 40 -10.03 2.31 -0.64
N VAL A 41 -9.60 3.56 -0.62
CA VAL A 41 -8.31 3.95 -1.19
C VAL A 41 -7.56 4.87 -0.23
N GLY A 42 -6.28 4.59 -0.02
CA GLY A 42 -5.41 5.45 0.78
C GLY A 42 -4.06 4.79 1.02
N HIS A 43 -3.19 5.49 1.74
CA HIS A 43 -1.89 4.96 2.14
C HIS A 43 -1.50 5.57 3.49
N SER A 44 -0.23 5.45 3.89
CA SER A 44 0.24 6.00 5.16
C SER A 44 -0.49 5.32 6.31
N ASP A 45 -0.98 6.09 7.29
CA ASP A 45 -1.69 5.51 8.44
C ASP A 45 -2.96 4.76 8.04
N PHE A 46 -3.48 5.03 6.84
CA PHE A 46 -4.63 4.29 6.34
C PHE A 46 -4.36 2.78 6.25
N THR A 47 -3.08 2.39 6.26
CA THR A 47 -2.70 0.98 6.33
C THR A 47 -3.40 0.25 7.47
N ALA A 48 -3.59 0.91 8.62
CA ALA A 48 -4.26 0.27 9.76
C ALA A 48 -5.69 -0.14 9.39
N PHE A 49 -6.40 0.73 8.68
CA PHE A 49 -7.75 0.44 8.20
C PHE A 49 -7.73 -0.73 7.20
N GLN A 50 -6.80 -0.67 6.25
CA GLN A 50 -6.72 -1.69 5.19
C GLN A 50 -6.41 -3.07 5.76
N MET A 51 -5.48 -3.12 6.71
CA MET A 51 -5.13 -4.39 7.35
C MET A 51 -6.30 -4.93 8.17
N ALA A 52 -6.98 -4.06 8.92
CA ALA A 52 -8.13 -4.48 9.71
C ALA A 52 -9.27 -4.97 8.83
N LEU A 53 -9.54 -4.30 7.73
CA LEU A 53 -10.58 -4.71 6.78
C LEU A 53 -10.25 -6.10 6.21
N LEU A 54 -9.01 -6.32 5.85
CA LEU A 54 -8.56 -7.62 5.34
C LEU A 54 -8.63 -8.70 6.42
N ALA A 55 -8.18 -8.37 7.64
CA ALA A 55 -8.15 -9.34 8.74
C ALA A 55 -9.54 -9.71 9.23
N GLN A 56 -10.44 -8.73 9.35
CA GLN A 56 -11.74 -8.92 9.99
C GLN A 56 -12.82 -9.35 9.01
N ALA A 57 -12.69 -8.98 7.74
CA ALA A 57 -13.75 -9.23 6.75
C ALA A 57 -13.25 -9.85 5.45
N GLY A 58 -11.95 -10.09 5.32
CA GLY A 58 -11.39 -10.67 4.09
C GLY A 58 -11.56 -9.78 2.88
N ALA A 59 -11.74 -8.48 3.07
CA ALA A 59 -12.04 -7.58 1.97
C ALA A 59 -10.81 -6.82 1.51
N SER A 60 -10.75 -6.60 0.20
CA SER A 60 -9.65 -5.89 -0.44
C SER A 60 -9.86 -4.38 -0.39
N SER A 61 -8.77 -3.66 -0.60
CA SER A 61 -8.77 -2.20 -0.70
C SER A 61 -7.62 -1.82 -1.62
N PHE A 62 -7.42 -0.51 -1.81
CA PHE A 62 -6.33 -0.05 -2.68
C PHE A 62 -5.36 0.82 -1.90
N ALA A 63 -4.08 0.47 -1.94
CA ALA A 63 -3.02 1.32 -1.45
C ALA A 63 -2.69 2.28 -2.59
N GLY A 64 -3.14 3.53 -2.44
CA GLY A 64 -3.06 4.47 -3.54
C GLY A 64 -3.18 5.91 -3.08
N PRO A 65 -3.44 6.80 -4.02
CA PRO A 65 -3.40 8.24 -3.73
C PRO A 65 -4.47 8.67 -2.73
N MET A 66 -4.13 9.70 -1.95
CA MET A 66 -5.05 10.32 -1.00
C MET A 66 -5.43 11.71 -1.49
N LEU A 67 -6.59 12.19 -1.01
CA LEU A 67 -7.16 13.41 -1.57
C LEU A 67 -6.22 14.61 -1.43
N CYS A 68 -5.77 14.90 -0.21
CA CYS A 68 -4.99 16.11 0.02
C CYS A 68 -3.57 16.05 -0.54
N ASP A 69 -2.97 14.86 -0.51
CA ASP A 69 -1.56 14.75 -0.91
C ASP A 69 -1.38 14.56 -2.40
N ASP A 70 -2.33 13.93 -3.07
CA ASP A 70 -2.13 13.50 -4.45
C ASP A 70 -3.11 14.11 -5.44
N PHE A 71 -4.39 14.20 -5.07
CA PHE A 71 -5.40 14.71 -6.01
C PHE A 71 -5.47 16.22 -6.06
N THR A 72 -5.28 16.91 -4.93
CA THR A 72 -5.51 18.34 -4.85
C THR A 72 -4.25 19.18 -4.75
N ARG A 73 -3.07 18.58 -4.82
CA ARG A 73 -1.85 19.39 -4.82
C ARG A 73 -1.74 20.19 -6.12
N ALA A 74 -1.05 21.33 -6.05
CA ALA A 74 -0.95 22.24 -7.19
C ALA A 74 -0.31 21.58 -8.41
N SER A 75 0.63 20.69 -8.19
CA SER A 75 1.29 19.94 -9.26
C SER A 75 1.08 18.45 -9.05
N ALA A 76 -0.15 18.01 -9.20
CA ALA A 76 -0.49 16.60 -9.05
C ALA A 76 0.25 15.76 -10.10
N SER A 77 0.70 14.58 -9.67
CA SER A 77 1.39 13.68 -10.58
C SER A 77 0.38 13.01 -11.52
N GLN A 78 0.49 13.31 -12.79
CA GLN A 78 -0.41 12.69 -13.77
C GLN A 78 -0.19 11.20 -13.83
N SER A 79 1.07 10.74 -13.72
CA SER A 79 1.34 9.31 -13.75
C SER A 79 0.71 8.58 -12.56
N THR A 80 0.71 9.20 -11.37
CA THR A 80 0.03 8.64 -10.20
C THR A 80 -1.46 8.49 -10.45
N LEU A 81 -2.09 9.54 -10.96
CA LEU A 81 -3.54 9.53 -11.19
C LEU A 81 -3.92 8.55 -12.30
N ASP A 82 -3.13 8.51 -13.38
CA ASP A 82 -3.39 7.58 -14.48
C ASP A 82 -3.27 6.13 -14.01
N ASP A 83 -2.24 5.84 -13.23
CA ASP A 83 -2.05 4.49 -12.70
C ASP A 83 -3.20 4.10 -11.76
N PHE A 84 -3.63 5.04 -10.92
CA PHE A 84 -4.76 4.81 -10.01
C PHE A 84 -6.01 4.45 -10.80
N TRP A 85 -6.37 5.27 -11.77
CA TRP A 85 -7.60 5.03 -12.53
C TRP A 85 -7.50 3.73 -13.34
N SER A 86 -6.33 3.45 -13.91
CA SER A 86 -6.11 2.21 -14.62
C SER A 86 -6.29 1.00 -13.70
N CYS A 87 -5.75 1.10 -12.49
CA CYS A 87 -5.83 -0.01 -11.54
C CYS A 87 -7.26 -0.28 -11.08
N VAL A 88 -7.99 0.77 -10.66
CA VAL A 88 -9.30 0.57 -10.05
C VAL A 88 -10.39 0.24 -11.07
N SER A 89 -10.19 0.60 -12.34
CA SER A 89 -11.19 0.37 -13.37
C SER A 89 -11.02 -0.96 -14.12
N ALA A 90 -9.98 -1.74 -13.78
CA ALA A 90 -9.71 -3.00 -14.46
C ALA A 90 -9.70 -4.15 -13.45
N GLN A 91 -9.83 -5.37 -13.97
CA GLN A 91 -9.74 -6.57 -13.12
C GLN A 91 -8.31 -7.03 -12.94
N ALA A 92 -7.39 -6.48 -13.70
CA ALA A 92 -5.97 -6.82 -13.62
C ALA A 92 -5.15 -5.57 -13.86
N HIS A 93 -4.02 -5.48 -13.18
CA HIS A 93 -3.14 -4.32 -13.26
C HIS A 93 -1.70 -4.75 -13.06
N VAL A 94 -0.78 -4.17 -13.80
CA VAL A 94 0.64 -4.50 -13.72
C VAL A 94 1.43 -3.27 -13.32
N VAL A 95 2.32 -3.46 -12.35
CA VAL A 95 3.25 -2.42 -11.90
C VAL A 95 4.66 -2.86 -12.27
N GLN A 96 5.38 -2.01 -13.01
CA GLN A 96 6.77 -2.25 -13.34
C GLN A 96 7.65 -1.84 -12.16
N ILE A 97 8.65 -2.65 -11.87
CA ILE A 97 9.56 -2.44 -10.75
C ILE A 97 10.96 -2.28 -11.30
N ALA A 98 11.76 -1.45 -10.66
CA ALA A 98 13.16 -1.28 -11.07
C ALA A 98 13.90 -2.62 -10.95
N PRO A 99 14.53 -3.11 -12.01
CA PRO A 99 15.07 -4.47 -12.00
C PRO A 99 16.41 -4.61 -11.29
N THR A 100 17.13 -3.53 -11.10
CA THR A 100 18.53 -3.56 -10.68
C THR A 100 18.71 -4.16 -9.30
N GLY A 101 19.60 -5.13 -9.17
CA GLY A 101 20.02 -5.67 -7.90
C GLY A 101 19.08 -6.66 -7.25
N ASN A 102 18.03 -7.08 -7.94
CA ASN A 102 17.06 -7.99 -7.37
C ASN A 102 17.33 -9.44 -7.75
N PRO A 103 17.11 -10.39 -6.83
CA PRO A 103 17.24 -11.81 -7.17
C PRO A 103 16.11 -12.24 -8.10
N ALA A 104 16.40 -13.24 -8.93
CA ALA A 104 15.38 -13.79 -9.83
C ALA A 104 14.35 -14.58 -9.02
N ILE A 105 13.08 -14.31 -9.25
CA ILE A 105 11.98 -15.04 -8.61
C ILE A 105 10.76 -15.07 -9.52
N ASP A 106 9.87 -16.00 -9.23
CA ASP A 106 8.55 -16.06 -9.86
C ASP A 106 7.61 -16.70 -8.84
N VAL A 107 6.87 -15.85 -8.13
CA VAL A 107 6.02 -16.31 -7.04
C VAL A 107 4.63 -15.68 -7.15
N CYS A 108 3.64 -16.41 -6.62
CA CYS A 108 2.25 -15.95 -6.54
C CYS A 108 1.79 -15.96 -5.10
N GLY A 109 0.91 -15.02 -4.76
CA GLY A 109 0.33 -14.99 -3.42
C GLY A 109 -0.55 -13.78 -3.24
N THR A 110 -1.16 -13.70 -2.07
CA THR A 110 -1.95 -12.53 -1.71
C THR A 110 -1.03 -11.34 -1.50
N LEU A 111 -1.32 -10.23 -2.17
CA LEU A 111 -0.58 -8.99 -1.98
C LEU A 111 -1.13 -8.25 -0.78
N TRP A 112 -0.27 -7.91 0.19
CA TRP A 112 -0.71 -7.21 1.38
C TRP A 112 0.44 -6.42 1.96
N GLY A 113 0.10 -5.42 2.76
CA GLY A 113 1.12 -4.59 3.38
C GLY A 113 0.74 -3.12 3.39
N GLY A 114 1.75 -2.27 3.38
CA GLY A 114 1.61 -0.83 3.41
C GLY A 114 2.72 -0.17 4.20
N ASN A 115 2.35 0.79 5.03
CA ASN A 115 3.30 1.51 5.86
C ASN A 115 3.89 0.60 6.94
N LEU A 116 5.22 0.53 7.00
CA LEU A 116 5.90 -0.42 7.89
C LEU A 116 5.65 -0.13 9.36
N THR A 117 5.68 1.14 9.75
CA THR A 117 5.41 1.52 11.13
C THR A 117 4.01 1.03 11.55
N MET A 118 3.03 1.21 10.67
CA MET A 118 1.67 0.80 10.98
C MET A 118 1.53 -0.73 11.04
N LEU A 119 2.22 -1.44 10.17
CA LEU A 119 2.19 -2.91 10.21
C LEU A 119 2.75 -3.43 11.54
N THR A 120 3.90 -2.91 11.97
CA THR A 120 4.49 -3.34 13.24
C THR A 120 3.62 -2.95 14.43
N HIS A 121 2.95 -1.80 14.33
CA HIS A 121 2.03 -1.37 15.37
C HIS A 121 0.89 -2.38 15.57
N LEU A 122 0.48 -3.07 14.52
CA LEU A 122 -0.63 -4.02 14.58
C LEU A 122 -0.21 -5.43 15.01
N VAL A 123 1.08 -5.72 15.11
CA VAL A 123 1.55 -7.05 15.52
C VAL A 123 1.00 -7.35 16.92
N GLY A 124 0.44 -8.55 17.08
CA GLY A 124 -0.16 -8.95 18.35
C GLY A 124 -1.62 -8.55 18.51
N THR A 125 -2.20 -7.91 17.50
CA THR A 125 -3.61 -7.53 17.54
C THR A 125 -4.40 -8.36 16.51
N ARG A 126 -5.72 -8.34 16.67
CA ARG A 126 -6.62 -9.01 15.71
C ARG A 126 -6.71 -8.29 14.37
N TYR A 127 -6.09 -7.10 14.27
CA TYR A 127 -6.19 -6.28 13.07
C TYR A 127 -5.08 -6.53 12.06
N LEU A 128 -4.09 -7.34 12.40
CA LEU A 128 -3.09 -7.75 11.42
C LEU A 128 -3.53 -9.08 10.79
N PRO A 129 -3.73 -9.13 9.47
CA PRO A 129 -4.19 -10.39 8.86
C PRO A 129 -3.14 -11.49 8.98
N ALA A 130 -3.63 -12.71 9.20
CA ALA A 130 -2.77 -13.90 9.32
C ALA A 130 -2.58 -14.53 7.94
N ILE A 131 -1.72 -13.92 7.13
CA ILE A 131 -1.50 -14.36 5.75
C ILE A 131 -0.21 -15.18 5.67
N ALA A 132 -0.31 -16.34 5.04
CA ALA A 132 0.83 -17.18 4.72
C ALA A 132 0.93 -17.32 3.20
N GLY A 133 2.15 -17.38 2.69
CA GLY A 133 2.36 -17.51 1.26
C GLY A 133 2.06 -16.26 0.46
N GLY A 134 1.99 -15.12 1.11
CA GLY A 134 1.68 -13.86 0.45
C GLY A 134 2.91 -13.13 -0.05
N ILE A 135 2.66 -12.02 -0.70
CA ILE A 135 3.69 -11.06 -1.10
C ILE A 135 3.48 -9.83 -0.25
N LEU A 136 4.42 -9.57 0.66
CA LEU A 136 4.31 -8.46 1.61
C LEU A 136 5.06 -7.26 1.06
N PHE A 137 4.38 -6.13 0.90
CA PHE A 137 5.05 -4.90 0.50
C PHE A 137 5.07 -3.91 1.66
N VAL A 138 6.16 -3.14 1.77
CA VAL A 138 6.29 -2.14 2.84
C VAL A 138 6.96 -0.88 2.32
N GLU A 139 6.60 0.24 2.92
CA GLU A 139 7.23 1.55 2.69
C GLU A 139 7.23 2.32 3.99
N ASP A 140 8.03 3.37 4.07
CA ASP A 140 7.92 4.29 5.20
C ASP A 140 8.60 5.61 4.83
N VAL A 141 8.41 6.60 5.69
CA VAL A 141 8.97 7.94 5.50
C VAL A 141 9.54 8.43 6.83
N ASN A 142 10.66 9.16 6.75
CA ASN A 142 11.32 9.75 7.93
C ASN A 142 11.88 8.72 8.91
N GLU A 143 11.99 7.45 8.51
CA GLU A 143 12.50 6.41 9.40
C GLU A 143 13.96 6.12 9.07
N HIS A 144 14.83 6.27 10.06
CA HIS A 144 16.24 5.94 9.91
C HIS A 144 16.39 4.45 9.53
N PRO A 145 17.37 4.09 8.69
CA PRO A 145 17.52 2.68 8.33
C PRO A 145 17.60 1.71 9.50
N TYR A 146 18.17 2.12 10.66
CA TYR A 146 18.18 1.22 11.80
C TYR A 146 16.76 0.95 12.33
N ARG A 147 15.86 1.93 12.21
CA ARG A 147 14.48 1.74 12.63
C ARG A 147 13.74 0.82 11.66
N VAL A 148 14.00 0.99 10.35
CA VAL A 148 13.44 0.09 9.33
C VAL A 148 13.91 -1.34 9.59
N GLU A 149 15.21 -1.52 9.83
CA GLU A 149 15.75 -2.83 10.14
C GLU A 149 15.08 -3.44 11.37
N ARG A 150 14.98 -2.65 12.44
CA ARG A 150 14.39 -3.13 13.70
C ARG A 150 12.94 -3.56 13.50
N MET A 151 12.17 -2.78 12.72
CA MET A 151 10.77 -3.13 12.46
C MET A 151 10.66 -4.39 11.61
N LEU A 152 11.51 -4.54 10.59
CA LEU A 152 11.49 -5.75 9.77
C LEU A 152 11.92 -6.98 10.57
N LEU A 153 12.88 -6.82 11.47
CA LEU A 153 13.26 -7.92 12.36
C LEU A 153 12.13 -8.26 13.33
N GLN A 154 11.36 -7.27 13.77
CA GLN A 154 10.18 -7.56 14.58
C GLN A 154 9.18 -8.44 13.82
N LEU A 155 8.93 -8.11 12.55
CA LEU A 155 8.04 -8.94 11.72
C LEU A 155 8.62 -10.33 11.52
N LEU A 156 9.94 -10.44 11.39
CA LEU A 156 10.59 -11.73 11.24
C LEU A 156 10.47 -12.56 12.53
N HIS A 157 10.78 -11.95 13.67
CA HIS A 157 10.75 -12.65 14.95
C HIS A 157 9.32 -13.00 15.39
N ALA A 158 8.35 -12.21 14.94
CA ALA A 158 6.94 -12.49 15.25
C ALA A 158 6.36 -13.59 14.34
N GLY A 159 7.16 -14.13 13.42
CA GLY A 159 6.71 -15.19 12.54
C GLY A 159 5.88 -14.72 11.35
N VAL A 160 5.83 -13.44 11.12
CA VAL A 160 5.04 -12.89 10.01
C VAL A 160 5.81 -12.97 8.70
N LEU A 161 7.05 -12.45 8.72
CA LEU A 161 7.83 -12.28 7.49
C LEU A 161 8.22 -13.62 6.87
N GLY A 162 8.67 -14.54 7.68
CA GLY A 162 9.16 -15.83 7.17
C GLY A 162 8.09 -16.71 6.53
N ARG A 163 6.82 -16.41 6.75
CA ARG A 163 5.74 -17.17 6.13
C ARG A 163 5.35 -16.67 4.73
N GLN A 164 5.98 -15.59 4.27
CA GLN A 164 5.63 -15.02 2.99
C GLN A 164 6.47 -15.60 1.84
N GLN A 165 6.03 -15.38 0.60
CA GLN A 165 6.80 -15.77 -0.59
C GLN A 165 7.91 -14.78 -0.89
N ALA A 166 7.66 -13.50 -0.62
CA ALA A 166 8.63 -12.44 -0.90
C ALA A 166 8.29 -11.20 -0.09
N LEU A 167 9.33 -10.41 0.18
CA LEU A 167 9.20 -9.07 0.75
C LEU A 167 9.54 -8.07 -0.34
N LEU A 168 8.64 -7.12 -0.58
CA LEU A 168 8.75 -6.14 -1.64
C LEU A 168 8.90 -4.76 -1.02
N LEU A 169 10.07 -4.15 -1.17
CA LEU A 169 10.36 -2.86 -0.55
C LEU A 169 10.03 -1.72 -1.50
N GLY A 170 9.16 -0.83 -1.05
CA GLY A 170 8.87 0.43 -1.72
C GLY A 170 9.87 1.50 -1.33
N ASP A 171 9.41 2.74 -1.29
CA ASP A 171 10.27 3.86 -0.99
C ASP A 171 10.44 4.02 0.53
N PHE A 172 11.67 4.33 0.93
CA PHE A 172 12.03 4.68 2.30
C PHE A 172 12.84 5.97 2.22
N SER A 173 12.18 7.10 2.35
CA SER A 173 12.81 8.38 2.07
C SER A 173 12.75 9.31 3.28
N ASN A 174 13.42 10.44 3.12
CA ASN A 174 13.42 11.55 4.09
C ASN A 174 14.00 11.19 5.45
N TYR A 175 14.87 10.18 5.52
CA TYR A 175 15.64 9.91 6.74
C TYR A 175 16.93 10.71 6.70
N ARG A 176 17.58 10.86 7.86
CA ARG A 176 18.83 11.58 7.97
C ARG A 176 19.89 10.69 8.59
N LEU A 177 21.06 10.69 7.97
CA LEU A 177 22.21 9.97 8.50
C LEU A 177 23.13 10.96 9.21
N GLY A 178 23.85 10.50 10.22
CA GLY A 178 24.77 11.32 10.99
C GLY A 178 26.11 10.63 11.14
N GLU A 179 27.06 11.36 11.71
CA GLU A 179 28.41 10.82 11.90
C GLU A 179 28.43 9.64 12.88
N TYR A 180 27.46 9.60 13.80
CA TYR A 180 27.37 8.51 14.76
C TYR A 180 26.90 7.20 14.12
N ASP A 181 26.39 7.24 12.89
CA ASP A 181 26.01 6.03 12.18
C ASP A 181 27.23 5.24 11.70
N ASN A 182 28.37 5.90 11.66
CA ASN A 182 29.66 5.25 11.35
C ASN A 182 29.60 4.47 10.03
N GLY A 183 28.94 5.08 9.02
CA GLY A 183 28.82 4.50 7.69
C GLY A 183 27.63 3.60 7.47
N TYR A 184 26.85 3.32 8.51
CA TYR A 184 25.63 2.53 8.36
C TYR A 184 24.58 3.34 7.62
N ASP A 185 23.98 2.72 6.62
CA ASP A 185 22.99 3.40 5.77
C ASP A 185 21.95 2.38 5.28
N TYR A 186 21.11 2.81 4.33
CA TYR A 186 20.05 1.95 3.79
C TYR A 186 20.64 0.72 3.10
N ALA A 187 21.74 0.88 2.38
CA ALA A 187 22.38 -0.26 1.71
C ALA A 187 22.92 -1.27 2.72
N ALA A 188 23.46 -0.80 3.84
CA ALA A 188 23.92 -1.69 4.90
C ALA A 188 22.74 -2.45 5.52
N MET A 189 21.64 -1.76 5.76
CA MET A 189 20.42 -2.39 6.27
C MET A 189 19.93 -3.48 5.31
N LEU A 190 19.86 -3.15 4.03
CA LEU A 190 19.39 -4.09 3.01
C LEU A 190 20.30 -5.33 2.94
N GLY A 191 21.61 -5.13 3.03
CA GLY A 191 22.56 -6.23 3.05
C GLY A 191 22.35 -7.16 4.23
N TYR A 192 22.16 -6.59 5.41
CA TYR A 192 21.89 -7.38 6.61
C TYR A 192 20.58 -8.15 6.45
N LEU A 193 19.55 -7.47 6.00
CA LEU A 193 18.23 -8.09 5.83
C LEU A 193 18.32 -9.27 4.86
N ARG A 194 18.98 -9.07 3.71
CA ARG A 194 19.10 -10.15 2.72
C ARG A 194 19.89 -11.34 3.23
N ALA A 195 20.87 -11.10 4.10
CA ALA A 195 21.67 -12.17 4.67
C ALA A 195 20.91 -13.00 5.72
N HIS A 196 19.89 -12.42 6.35
CA HIS A 196 19.22 -13.07 7.49
C HIS A 196 17.76 -13.36 7.26
N CYS A 197 17.15 -12.81 6.22
CA CYS A 197 15.74 -13.04 5.93
C CYS A 197 15.62 -14.31 5.08
N PRO A 198 14.75 -15.27 5.45
CA PRO A 198 14.64 -16.53 4.72
C PRO A 198 13.89 -16.42 3.40
N ILE A 199 13.32 -15.27 3.08
CA ILE A 199 12.58 -15.09 1.83
C ILE A 199 13.27 -14.03 0.96
N PRO A 200 13.03 -14.05 -0.36
CA PRO A 200 13.61 -13.01 -1.23
C PRO A 200 13.16 -11.61 -0.87
N VAL A 201 14.08 -10.67 -0.95
CA VAL A 201 13.82 -9.25 -0.70
C VAL A 201 14.02 -8.49 -2.01
N ILE A 202 12.95 -7.92 -2.52
CA ILE A 202 12.91 -7.23 -3.82
C ILE A 202 12.77 -5.74 -3.54
N THR A 203 13.59 -4.92 -4.18
CA THR A 203 13.57 -3.46 -4.03
C THR A 203 13.05 -2.79 -5.30
N GLY A 204 12.67 -1.53 -5.17
CA GLY A 204 12.33 -0.71 -6.33
C GLY A 204 10.85 -0.60 -6.63
N LEU A 205 9.98 -1.07 -5.73
CA LEU A 205 8.55 -0.87 -5.92
C LEU A 205 8.24 0.63 -5.88
N PRO A 206 7.61 1.20 -6.94
CA PRO A 206 7.33 2.65 -6.95
C PRO A 206 6.09 2.97 -6.11
N PHE A 207 6.24 2.87 -4.81
CA PHE A 207 5.15 3.09 -3.86
C PHE A 207 5.71 3.62 -2.55
N GLY A 208 4.99 4.58 -1.95
CA GLY A 208 5.35 5.17 -0.68
C GLY A 208 4.97 6.64 -0.61
N HIS A 209 5.66 7.36 0.27
CA HIS A 209 5.44 8.80 0.43
C HIS A 209 6.22 9.56 -0.64
N ILE A 210 5.89 9.29 -1.90
CA ILE A 210 6.53 9.88 -3.08
C ILE A 210 5.46 10.45 -3.99
N THR A 211 5.88 11.33 -4.88
CA THR A 211 4.95 12.00 -5.78
C THR A 211 4.41 11.04 -6.85
N ASP A 212 5.31 10.30 -7.48
CA ASP A 212 4.94 9.38 -8.56
C ASP A 212 4.84 7.96 -8.00
N LYS A 213 3.62 7.53 -7.69
CA LYS A 213 3.40 6.24 -7.04
C LYS A 213 2.40 5.39 -7.80
N ALA A 214 2.63 4.09 -7.76
CA ALA A 214 1.69 3.11 -8.29
C ALA A 214 0.56 2.90 -7.29
N THR A 215 -0.56 2.37 -7.77
CA THR A 215 -1.66 1.90 -6.92
C THR A 215 -1.60 0.38 -6.83
N LEU A 216 -1.76 -0.14 -5.62
CA LEU A 216 -1.66 -1.57 -5.34
C LEU A 216 -2.98 -2.08 -4.80
N ALA A 217 -3.42 -3.22 -5.29
CA ALA A 217 -4.66 -3.85 -4.84
C ALA A 217 -4.36 -4.75 -3.63
N VAL A 218 -4.62 -4.23 -2.44
CA VAL A 218 -4.36 -4.92 -1.18
C VAL A 218 -5.38 -6.02 -0.99
N GLY A 219 -4.91 -7.23 -0.79
CA GLY A 219 -5.77 -8.41 -0.65
C GLY A 219 -5.98 -9.15 -1.96
N ALA A 220 -5.45 -8.63 -3.06
CA ALA A 220 -5.60 -9.25 -4.36
C ALA A 220 -4.60 -10.37 -4.56
N ARG A 221 -4.92 -11.28 -5.46
CA ARG A 221 -3.97 -12.28 -5.92
C ARG A 221 -2.93 -11.59 -6.80
N ALA A 222 -1.67 -11.88 -6.58
CA ALA A 222 -0.59 -11.21 -7.32
C ALA A 222 0.48 -12.20 -7.72
N ARG A 223 1.19 -11.89 -8.80
CA ARG A 223 2.35 -12.63 -9.26
C ARG A 223 3.52 -11.66 -9.38
N LEU A 224 4.61 -11.98 -8.72
CA LEU A 224 5.84 -11.18 -8.75
C LEU A 224 6.87 -11.93 -9.56
N THR A 225 7.29 -11.35 -10.67
CA THR A 225 8.25 -11.95 -11.60
C THR A 225 9.48 -11.06 -11.70
N VAL A 226 10.64 -11.61 -11.40
CA VAL A 226 11.92 -10.93 -11.55
C VAL A 226 12.85 -11.84 -12.33
N ASN A 227 13.33 -11.36 -13.48
CA ASN A 227 14.34 -12.06 -14.27
C ASN A 227 15.19 -11.03 -15.03
N ASP A 228 16.03 -11.51 -15.93
CA ASP A 228 16.95 -10.62 -16.66
C ASP A 228 16.22 -9.61 -17.55
N GLN A 229 14.98 -9.89 -17.91
CA GLN A 229 14.24 -9.08 -18.88
C GLN A 229 13.17 -8.20 -18.24
N GLN A 230 12.66 -8.59 -17.06
CA GLN A 230 11.56 -7.86 -16.47
C GLN A 230 11.55 -8.02 -14.95
N CYS A 231 10.98 -7.02 -14.30
CA CYS A 231 10.68 -7.06 -12.89
C CYS A 231 9.31 -6.42 -12.74
N ARG A 232 8.29 -7.24 -12.41
CA ARG A 232 6.93 -6.72 -12.43
C ARG A 232 6.03 -7.44 -11.44
N LEU A 233 5.03 -6.69 -10.98
CA LEU A 233 4.00 -7.18 -10.08
C LEU A 233 2.67 -7.14 -10.83
N ALA A 234 2.10 -8.29 -11.10
CA ALA A 234 0.82 -8.40 -11.78
C ALA A 234 -0.25 -8.74 -10.75
N MET A 235 -1.27 -7.88 -10.64
CA MET A 235 -2.35 -8.04 -9.67
C MET A 235 -3.65 -8.38 -10.38
N SER A 236 -4.46 -9.20 -9.74
CA SER A 236 -5.75 -9.63 -10.27
C SER A 236 -6.79 -9.44 -9.16
N HIS A 237 -7.79 -8.59 -9.39
CA HIS A 237 -8.76 -8.26 -8.35
C HIS A 237 -10.16 -8.12 -8.92
N UNK A 238 -11.05 -8.35 -8.19
CA UNK A 238 -12.37 -8.30 -8.63
C UNK A 238 -12.81 -6.93 -8.38
N UNK A 239 -12.70 -6.35 -9.15
CA UNK A 239 -13.19 -5.08 -9.05
C UNK A 239 -14.60 -5.17 -8.96
N UNK A 240 -15.06 -4.73 -8.26
CA UNK A 240 -16.38 -4.60 -8.19
C UNK A 240 -16.71 -4.12 -9.47
N UNK A 241 -16.93 -4.78 -10.00
CA UNK A 241 -17.23 -4.61 -11.25
C UNK A 241 -18.05 -3.46 -11.58
N UNK A 242 -18.51 -3.20 -10.86
CA UNK A 242 -19.36 -2.24 -11.10
C UNK A 242 -18.81 -0.90 -11.22
N UNK A 243 -18.01 -1.01 -10.71
CA UNK A 243 -17.53 0.23 -10.63
C UNK A 243 -16.76 0.61 -11.77
N UNK A 244 -16.58 -0.27 -12.22
CA UNK A 244 -15.72 -0.08 -13.19
C UNK A 244 -16.17 0.76 -14.28
N UNK A 245 -17.09 0.62 -14.37
CA UNK A 245 -17.55 1.30 -15.42
C UNK A 245 -17.59 2.73 -15.21
N UNK A 246 -17.75 2.80 -14.27
CA UNK A 246 -17.92 4.09 -13.97
C UNK A 246 -16.68 4.81 -13.79
N UNK A 247 -16.05 4.08 -13.60
CA UNK A 247 -14.88 4.63 -13.30
C UNK A 247 -14.29 5.41 -14.36
N UNK A 248 -14.52 4.95 -15.16
CA UNK A 248 -13.95 5.60 -16.15
C UNK A 248 -14.50 6.92 -16.32
N UNK A 249 -15.44 6.85 -16.04
CA UNK A 249 -15.98 8.00 -16.24
C UNK A 249 -15.71 8.95 -15.24
N UNK A 250 -15.50 8.37 -14.48
CA UNK A 250 -15.40 9.19 -13.47
C UNK A 250 -14.14 9.86 -13.41
N UNK A 251 -13.59 9.32 -14.01
CA UNK A 251 -12.42 9.77 -13.93
C UNK A 251 -12.29 11.11 -14.14
N UNK A 252 -12.86 11.31 -14.87
CA UNK A 252 -12.75 12.55 -15.18
C UNK A 252 -13.30 13.39 -14.16
N UNK A 253 -14.00 12.84 -13.79
CA UNK A 253 -14.62 13.61 -12.91
C UNK A 253 -13.86 13.84 -11.72
N UNK A 254 -13.33 13.03 -11.54
CA UNK A 254 -12.72 13.09 -10.39
C UNK A 254 -11.76 14.16 -10.30
N UNK A 255 -11.34 14.21 -11.18
CA UNK A 255 -10.44 15.13 -11.16
C UNK A 255 -11.03 16.41 -10.95
N UNK A 256 -11.88 16.36 -11.40
CA UNK A 256 -12.46 17.56 -11.32
C UNK A 256 -12.97 17.82 -10.02
N UNK A 257 -13.26 16.94 -9.69
CA UNK A 257 -13.81 17.08 -8.50
C UNK A 257 -12.85 17.47 -7.48
N UNK A 258 -12.04 17.04 -7.73
CA UNK A 258 -11.12 17.32 -6.84
C UNK A 258 -10.85 18.73 -6.75
N UNK A 259 -10.90 19.04 -7.67
CA UNK A 259 -10.63 20.34 -7.70
C UNK A 259 -11.63 21.12 -7.04
N UNK A 260 -12.51 20.64 -7.19
CA UNK A 260 -13.51 21.37 -6.68
C UNK A 260 -13.53 21.30 -5.25
N UNK A 261 -13.23 20.39 -5.02
CA UNK A 261 -13.30 20.19 -3.72
C UNK A 261 -12.36 20.98 -2.95
N UNK A 262 -11.58 21.09 -3.58
CA UNK A 262 -10.65 21.77 -2.95
C UNK A 262 -11.06 23.10 -2.63
N UNK A 263 -11.68 23.35 -3.33
CA UNK A 263 -12.06 24.62 -3.18
C UNK A 263 -12.88 24.79 -2.02
N UNK A 264 -13.40 23.97 -1.94
CA UNK A 264 -14.24 24.08 -0.95
C UNK A 264 -13.64 23.97 0.35
N UNK A 265 -12.86 23.55 0.27
CA UNK A 265 -12.31 23.37 1.42
C UNK A 265 -11.62 24.48 1.97
N UNK A 266 -11.59 25.14 1.28
CA UNK A 266 -10.89 26.15 1.70
C UNK A 266 -11.58 27.08 2.51
N UNK A 267 -12.54 26.93 2.52
CA UNK A 267 -13.18 27.77 3.33
C UNK A 267 -12.90 27.48 4.65
#